data_7a023fb9c07f434c779c26c4f1ae04a9
#
_entry.id   7a023fb9c07f434c779c26c4f1ae04a9
#
_cell.length_a   1.000
_cell.length_b   1.000
_cell.length_c   1.000
_cell.angle_alpha   90.00
_cell.angle_beta   90.00
_cell.angle_gamma   90.00
#
_symmetry.space_group_name_H-M   'P 1'
#
loop_
_entity.id
_entity.type
_entity.pdbx_description
1 polymer ?
#
loop_
_entity_poly.entity_id
_entity_poly.type
_entity_poly.pdbx_seq_one_letter_code
_entity_poly.pdbx_strand_id
1 'polypeptide(L)'
;MDTLGHVNQAVYHELLEEARSELISELPIPTKPSFVMAHIELDYRRELSVENRYVEIGLRIEEIGRSSLTLSQQIFRADGELAADGRSVLVAWDDEKRSSRPMSEQELGALQAMKAAQRG
;
A
#
# COMPACT_ATOMS: atom_id res chain seq x y z
N MET A 1 -19.39 -3.08 -6.86
CA MET A 1 -20.16 -1.83 -7.05
C MET A 1 -21.57 -2.03 -6.59
N ASP A 2 -22.13 -1.01 -6.00
CA ASP A 2 -23.51 -1.10 -5.57
C ASP A 2 -24.47 -0.62 -6.67
N THR A 3 -25.75 -0.75 -6.42
CA THR A 3 -26.80 -0.45 -7.41
C THR A 3 -26.95 1.04 -7.71
N LEU A 4 -26.31 1.90 -6.94
CA LEU A 4 -26.38 3.35 -7.13
C LEU A 4 -25.22 3.89 -7.97
N GLY A 5 -24.37 2.99 -8.46
CA GLY A 5 -23.23 3.38 -9.29
C GLY A 5 -22.00 3.84 -8.52
N HIS A 6 -22.02 3.72 -7.22
CA HIS A 6 -20.87 4.05 -6.36
C HIS A 6 -19.97 2.84 -6.20
N VAL A 7 -18.68 3.11 -6.08
CA VAL A 7 -17.69 2.06 -5.81
C VAL A 7 -17.77 1.73 -4.32
N ASN A 8 -17.96 0.45 -3.99
CA ASN A 8 -18.05 0.06 -2.59
C ASN A 8 -16.65 0.01 -1.94
N GLN A 9 -16.63 -0.07 -0.61
CA GLN A 9 -15.40 0.00 0.18
C GLN A 9 -14.41 -1.10 -0.16
N ALA A 10 -14.88 -2.28 -0.55
CA ALA A 10 -13.99 -3.40 -0.91
C ALA A 10 -13.11 -3.04 -2.10
N VAL A 11 -13.64 -2.31 -3.07
CA VAL A 11 -12.85 -1.90 -4.25
C VAL A 11 -11.74 -0.93 -3.86
N TYR A 12 -11.99 -0.03 -2.92
CA TYR A 12 -10.93 0.88 -2.42
C TYR A 12 -9.77 0.06 -1.87
N HIS A 13 -10.06 -0.95 -1.05
CA HIS A 13 -9.03 -1.80 -0.46
C HIS A 13 -8.30 -2.63 -1.51
N GLU A 14 -9.00 -3.12 -2.53
CA GLU A 14 -8.37 -3.86 -3.61
C GLU A 14 -7.37 -2.99 -4.39
N LEU A 15 -7.75 -1.76 -4.69
CA LEU A 15 -6.87 -0.82 -5.40
C LEU A 15 -5.60 -0.55 -4.60
N LEU A 16 -5.74 -0.34 -3.31
CA LEU A 16 -4.61 -0.07 -2.44
C LEU A 16 -3.72 -1.30 -2.27
N GLU A 17 -4.33 -2.48 -2.18
CA GLU A 17 -3.58 -3.74 -2.10
C GLU A 17 -2.74 -3.98 -3.34
N GLU A 18 -3.29 -3.73 -4.52
CA GLU A 18 -2.55 -3.86 -5.78
C GLU A 18 -1.32 -2.95 -5.78
N ALA A 19 -1.46 -1.71 -5.33
CA ALA A 19 -0.35 -0.78 -5.27
C ALA A 19 0.75 -1.26 -4.32
N ARG A 20 0.37 -1.79 -3.15
CA ARG A 20 1.34 -2.34 -2.19
C ARG A 20 2.06 -3.55 -2.76
N SER A 21 1.32 -4.44 -3.42
CA SER A 21 1.91 -5.63 -4.05
C SER A 21 2.89 -5.25 -5.15
N GLU A 22 2.56 -4.25 -5.94
CA GLU A 22 3.44 -3.75 -6.98
C GLU A 22 4.74 -3.20 -6.40
N LEU A 23 4.66 -2.41 -5.33
CA LEU A 23 5.84 -1.87 -4.67
C LEU A 23 6.78 -3.00 -4.22
N ILE A 24 6.23 -4.02 -3.58
CA ILE A 24 7.02 -5.15 -3.11
C ILE A 24 7.63 -5.92 -4.27
N SER A 25 6.88 -6.11 -5.37
CA SER A 25 7.36 -6.83 -6.54
C SER A 25 8.50 -6.08 -7.24
N GLU A 26 8.60 -4.78 -7.08
CA GLU A 26 9.64 -3.95 -7.69
C GLU A 26 10.93 -3.89 -6.88
N LEU A 27 10.94 -4.44 -5.66
CA LEU A 27 12.16 -4.44 -4.86
C LEU A 27 13.26 -5.22 -5.60
N PRO A 28 14.48 -4.66 -5.71
CA PRO A 28 15.56 -5.28 -6.47
C PRO A 28 16.26 -6.39 -5.67
N ILE A 29 15.51 -7.38 -5.26
CA ILE A 29 16.00 -8.53 -4.51
C ILE A 29 15.48 -9.81 -5.15
N PRO A 30 16.24 -10.91 -5.13
CA PRO A 30 15.85 -12.14 -5.83
C PRO A 30 14.59 -12.79 -5.29
N THR A 31 14.46 -12.85 -3.96
CA THR A 31 13.30 -13.44 -3.31
C THR A 31 12.47 -12.32 -2.70
N LYS A 32 11.23 -12.18 -3.17
CA LYS A 32 10.35 -11.15 -2.65
C LYS A 32 9.88 -11.52 -1.25
N PRO A 33 9.91 -10.57 -0.30
CA PRO A 33 9.49 -10.87 1.06
C PRO A 33 7.99 -11.09 1.16
N SER A 34 7.59 -11.89 2.13
CA SER A 34 6.20 -12.08 2.51
C SER A 34 5.88 -11.07 3.62
N PHE A 35 4.77 -10.37 3.47
CA PHE A 35 4.27 -9.44 4.47
C PHE A 35 2.83 -9.75 4.80
N VAL A 36 2.45 -9.49 6.04
CA VAL A 36 1.04 -9.53 6.44
C VAL A 36 0.61 -8.12 6.85
N MET A 37 -0.66 -7.84 6.69
CA MET A 37 -1.23 -6.56 7.10
C MET A 37 -1.45 -6.58 8.61
N ALA A 38 -0.79 -5.68 9.33
CA ALA A 38 -0.96 -5.53 10.77
C ALA A 38 -1.97 -4.47 11.12
N HIS A 39 -2.05 -3.42 10.31
CA HIS A 39 -2.96 -2.31 10.58
C HIS A 39 -3.29 -1.60 9.27
N ILE A 40 -4.52 -1.15 9.15
CA ILE A 40 -4.93 -0.29 8.04
C ILE A 40 -5.97 0.70 8.55
N GLU A 41 -5.81 1.95 8.16
CA GLU A 41 -6.80 2.98 8.36
C GLU A 41 -6.99 3.72 7.05
N LEU A 42 -8.22 4.07 6.76
CA LEU A 42 -8.58 4.68 5.50
C LEU A 42 -9.70 5.69 5.73
N ASP A 43 -9.47 6.91 5.31
CA ASP A 43 -10.48 7.98 5.36
C ASP A 43 -11.05 8.19 3.97
N TYR A 44 -12.35 8.11 3.86
CA TYR A 44 -13.06 8.34 2.61
C TYR A 44 -13.39 9.83 2.52
N ARG A 45 -12.90 10.47 1.48
CA ARG A 45 -13.05 11.93 1.30
C ARG A 45 -14.10 12.26 0.26
N ARG A 46 -14.06 11.54 -0.86
CA ARG A 46 -14.98 11.71 -1.98
C ARG A 46 -15.35 10.34 -2.49
N GLU A 47 -16.56 10.18 -2.96
CA GLU A 47 -16.98 8.90 -3.52
C GLU A 47 -16.39 8.69 -4.91
N LEU A 48 -16.17 7.43 -5.23
CA LEU A 48 -15.85 6.99 -6.59
C LEU A 48 -17.14 6.44 -7.18
N SER A 49 -17.35 6.66 -8.47
CA SER A 49 -18.51 6.15 -9.17
C SER A 49 -18.07 5.36 -10.40
N VAL A 50 -19.02 4.68 -11.01
CA VAL A 50 -18.75 3.93 -12.26
C VAL A 50 -18.27 4.84 -13.39
N GLU A 51 -18.52 6.13 -13.27
CA GLU A 51 -18.07 7.12 -14.26
C GLU A 51 -16.58 7.44 -14.12
N ASN A 52 -16.00 7.16 -12.98
CA ASN A 52 -14.57 7.34 -12.77
C ASN A 52 -13.82 6.18 -13.43
N ARG A 53 -13.50 6.35 -14.70
CA ARG A 53 -12.89 5.30 -15.53
C ARG A 53 -11.50 4.88 -15.08
N TYR A 54 -10.79 5.78 -14.43
CA TYR A 54 -9.49 5.49 -13.86
C TYR A 54 -9.28 6.34 -12.64
N VAL A 55 -8.35 5.89 -11.81
CA VAL A 55 -7.92 6.62 -10.62
C VAL A 55 -6.40 6.61 -10.59
N GLU A 56 -5.83 7.55 -9.85
CA GLU A 56 -4.41 7.53 -9.56
C GLU A 56 -4.21 7.09 -8.12
N ILE A 57 -3.26 6.19 -7.92
CA ILE A 57 -2.93 5.71 -6.59
C ILE A 57 -1.55 6.27 -6.22
N GLY A 58 -1.50 7.05 -5.16
CA GLY A 58 -0.24 7.49 -4.57
C GLY A 58 0.16 6.54 -3.46
N LEU A 59 1.46 6.30 -3.33
CA LEU A 59 1.99 5.44 -2.28
C LEU A 59 3.36 5.96 -1.87
N ARG A 60 3.57 6.09 -0.56
CA ARG A 60 4.85 6.51 0.00
C ARG A 60 5.22 5.60 1.16
N ILE A 61 6.52 5.35 1.27
CA ILE A 61 7.09 4.71 2.45
C ILE A 61 7.27 5.80 3.50
N GLU A 62 6.58 5.64 4.64
CA GLU A 62 6.67 6.59 5.75
C GLU A 62 7.72 6.18 6.78
N GLU A 63 7.70 4.92 7.17
CA GLU A 63 8.63 4.40 8.16
C GLU A 63 9.04 2.98 7.83
N ILE A 64 10.29 2.66 8.16
CA ILE A 64 10.83 1.31 8.03
C ILE A 64 11.32 0.91 9.42
N GLY A 65 10.64 -0.02 10.05
CA GLY A 65 11.05 -0.59 11.32
C GLY A 65 11.88 -1.86 11.10
N ARG A 66 12.20 -2.52 12.18
CA ARG A 66 12.96 -3.78 12.11
C ARG A 66 12.20 -4.89 11.38
N SER A 67 10.89 -4.99 11.64
CA SER A 67 10.01 -5.99 11.05
C SER A 67 8.83 -5.36 10.33
N SER A 68 8.69 -4.04 10.37
CA SER A 68 7.50 -3.37 9.90
C SER A 68 7.80 -2.35 8.81
N LEU A 69 6.79 -2.11 7.99
CA LEU A 69 6.84 -1.13 6.91
C LEU A 69 5.53 -0.34 6.96
N THR A 70 5.64 0.96 7.19
CA THR A 70 4.48 1.84 7.22
C THR A 70 4.39 2.60 5.91
N LEU A 71 3.24 2.52 5.27
CA LEU A 71 2.96 3.16 4.00
C LEU A 71 1.82 4.15 4.16
N SER A 72 1.90 5.28 3.46
CA SER A 72 0.76 6.14 3.27
C SER A 72 0.29 5.99 1.82
N GLN A 73 -1.01 6.04 1.63
CA GLN A 73 -1.60 5.82 0.32
C GLN A 73 -2.73 6.79 0.07
N GLN A 74 -2.92 7.16 -1.19
CA GLN A 74 -3.98 8.05 -1.61
C GLN A 74 -4.64 7.49 -2.87
N ILE A 75 -5.93 7.73 -2.99
CA ILE A 75 -6.67 7.45 -4.21
C ILE A 75 -7.19 8.78 -4.74
N PHE A 76 -6.79 9.15 -5.95
CA PHE A 76 -7.25 10.37 -6.60
C PHE A 76 -8.22 10.01 -7.72
N ARG A 77 -9.28 10.79 -7.82
CA ARG A 77 -10.24 10.69 -8.92
C ARG A 77 -9.62 11.22 -10.21
N ALA A 78 -10.24 10.88 -11.34
CA ALA A 78 -9.81 11.39 -12.64
C ALA A 78 -9.78 12.91 -12.72
N ASP A 79 -10.61 13.60 -11.91
CA ASP A 79 -10.62 15.06 -11.85
C ASP A 79 -9.54 15.64 -10.93
N GLY A 80 -8.70 14.81 -10.34
CA GLY A 80 -7.63 15.25 -9.44
C GLY A 80 -8.02 15.37 -7.98
N GLU A 81 -9.29 15.20 -7.65
CA GLU A 81 -9.76 15.29 -6.26
C GLU A 81 -9.36 14.05 -5.47
N LEU A 82 -8.98 14.26 -4.22
CA LEU A 82 -8.63 13.16 -3.31
C LEU A 82 -9.90 12.41 -2.90
N ALA A 83 -9.98 11.15 -3.27
CA ALA A 83 -11.13 10.30 -2.93
C ALA A 83 -10.93 9.59 -1.60
N ALA A 84 -9.71 9.17 -1.29
CA ALA A 84 -9.42 8.49 -0.04
C ALA A 84 -7.94 8.63 0.29
N ASP A 85 -7.62 8.61 1.58
CA ASP A 85 -6.25 8.57 2.02
C ASP A 85 -6.15 7.72 3.29
N GLY A 86 -5.00 7.12 3.51
CA GLY A 86 -4.83 6.26 4.65
C GLY A 86 -3.40 5.81 4.87
N ARG A 87 -3.25 4.98 5.88
CA ARG A 87 -1.98 4.38 6.27
C ARG A 87 -2.16 2.89 6.46
N SER A 88 -1.13 2.15 6.10
CA SER A 88 -1.09 0.72 6.35
C SER A 88 0.25 0.35 6.96
N VAL A 89 0.21 -0.63 7.86
CA VAL A 89 1.42 -1.18 8.47
C VAL A 89 1.51 -2.65 8.07
N LEU A 90 2.57 -2.97 7.37
CA LEU A 90 2.88 -4.34 6.96
C LEU A 90 3.96 -4.89 7.87
N VAL A 91 3.89 -6.17 8.18
CA VAL A 91 4.89 -6.83 9.02
C VAL A 91 5.48 -7.98 8.23
N ALA A 92 6.81 -8.05 8.20
CA ALA A 92 7.51 -9.14 7.54
C ALA A 92 7.18 -10.44 8.25
N TRP A 93 6.87 -11.47 7.47
CA TRP A 93 6.27 -12.69 7.97
C TRP A 93 7.07 -13.91 7.56
N ASP A 94 7.18 -14.85 8.48
CA ASP A 94 7.77 -16.16 8.23
C ASP A 94 6.63 -17.17 8.10
N ASP A 95 6.40 -17.64 6.88
CA ASP A 95 5.27 -18.53 6.57
C ASP A 95 5.43 -19.91 7.22
N GLU A 96 6.66 -20.35 7.44
CA GLU A 96 6.91 -21.64 8.09
C GLU A 96 6.66 -21.58 9.58
N LYS A 97 7.21 -20.57 10.24
CA LYS A 97 7.04 -20.38 11.68
C LYS A 97 5.72 -19.73 12.06
N ARG A 98 5.04 -19.17 11.07
CA ARG A 98 3.78 -18.43 11.23
C ARG A 98 3.90 -17.33 12.28
N SER A 99 4.92 -16.51 12.13
CA SER A 99 5.23 -15.42 13.03
C SER A 99 5.92 -14.28 12.29
N SER A 100 5.97 -13.12 12.91
CA SER A 100 6.74 -12.03 12.37
C SER A 100 8.23 -12.37 12.40
N ARG A 101 8.98 -11.75 11.50
CA ARG A 101 10.42 -11.89 11.44
C ARG A 101 11.06 -10.53 11.22
N PRO A 102 12.32 -10.36 11.64
CA PRO A 102 13.05 -9.16 11.24
C PRO A 102 13.33 -9.20 9.74
N MET A 103 13.32 -8.04 9.10
CA MET A 103 13.71 -7.93 7.72
C MET A 103 15.23 -8.12 7.61
N SER A 104 15.67 -8.73 6.50
CA SER A 104 17.10 -8.90 6.23
C SER A 104 17.74 -7.55 5.89
N GLU A 105 19.08 -7.51 5.95
CA GLU A 105 19.82 -6.31 5.55
C GLU A 105 19.54 -5.94 4.11
N GLN A 106 19.40 -6.93 3.23
CA GLN A 106 19.09 -6.71 1.82
C GLN A 106 17.70 -6.08 1.66
N GLU A 107 16.72 -6.59 2.38
CA GLU A 107 15.35 -6.05 2.36
C GLU A 107 15.32 -4.61 2.89
N LEU A 108 15.95 -4.39 4.05
CA LEU A 108 16.03 -3.06 4.64
C LEU A 108 16.74 -2.08 3.72
N GLY A 109 17.86 -2.49 3.14
CA GLY A 109 18.60 -1.64 2.21
C GLY A 109 17.79 -1.26 0.98
N ALA A 110 17.07 -2.21 0.40
CA ALA A 110 16.23 -1.95 -0.77
C ALA A 110 15.09 -0.97 -0.44
N LEU A 111 14.44 -1.17 0.70
CA LEU A 111 13.36 -0.28 1.12
C LEU A 111 13.87 1.11 1.49
N GLN A 112 15.00 1.20 2.16
CA GLN A 112 15.61 2.48 2.51
C GLN A 112 16.02 3.27 1.26
N ALA A 113 16.56 2.59 0.26
CA ALA A 113 16.91 3.22 -1.01
C ALA A 113 15.66 3.74 -1.72
N MET A 114 14.60 2.96 -1.72
CA MET A 114 13.33 3.35 -2.31
C MET A 114 12.73 4.56 -1.59
N LYS A 115 12.77 4.56 -0.26
CA LYS A 115 12.30 5.70 0.54
C LYS A 115 13.13 6.95 0.25
N ALA A 116 14.43 6.83 0.18
CA ALA A 116 15.32 7.96 -0.10
C ALA A 116 15.07 8.57 -1.49
N ALA A 117 14.63 7.76 -2.44
CA ALA A 117 14.33 8.23 -3.78
C ALA A 117 12.98 8.94 -3.90
N GLN A 118 12.15 8.86 -2.89
CA GLN A 118 10.86 9.55 -2.88
C GLN A 118 11.05 11.06 -2.78
N ARG A 119 10.17 11.78 -3.46
CA ARG A 119 10.15 13.24 -3.36
C ARG A 119 9.25 13.65 -2.21
N GLY A 120 9.68 14.67 -1.50
CA GLY A 120 9.05 15.19 -0.28
C GLY A 120 7.66 15.77 -0.44
#